data_a3002267b44f36585c1fd531905aefe7
#
_entry.id   a3002267b44f36585c1fd531905aefe7
#
_cell.length_a   1.000
_cell.length_b   1.000
_cell.length_c   1.000
_cell.angle_alpha   90.00
_cell.angle_beta   90.00
_cell.angle_gamma   90.00
#
_symmetry.space_group_name_H-M   'P 1'
#
loop_
_entity.id
_entity.type
_entity.pdbx_description
1 polymer ?
#
loop_
_entity_poly.entity_id
_entity_poly.type
_entity_poly.pdbx_seq_one_letter_code
_entity_poly.pdbx_strand_id
1 'polypeptide(L)'
;MMGRRQIKSMAMSVLASALTLTSAFAAEYMSVAKDGINLRSAPNTNAEVLFQLPVGYPLEVLGKEGQWLKVSDYEGDKGYIQESLVNKSPHVIVKVKECKIRSGPSTNDQVVGNGVKDVIFAKGEQKGDWIKVTHPSLTGWVHKDLVWP
;
A
#
# COMPACT_ATOMS: atom_id res chain seq x y z
N MET A 1 58.94 -15.21 -51.22
CA MET A 1 58.01 -14.22 -50.67
C MET A 1 57.01 -14.89 -49.76
N MET A 2 57.13 -14.71 -48.45
CA MET A 2 56.19 -15.26 -47.52
C MET A 2 55.05 -14.25 -47.31
N GLY A 3 53.84 -14.61 -47.81
CA GLY A 3 52.68 -13.78 -47.56
C GLY A 3 52.24 -13.92 -46.08
N ARG A 4 52.26 -12.83 -45.38
CA ARG A 4 51.66 -12.75 -44.04
C ARG A 4 50.13 -12.85 -44.17
N ARG A 5 49.60 -14.02 -43.79
CA ARG A 5 48.15 -14.17 -43.61
C ARG A 5 47.78 -13.41 -42.30
N GLN A 6 47.13 -12.28 -42.49
CA GLN A 6 46.49 -11.60 -41.38
C GLN A 6 45.26 -12.40 -40.96
N ILE A 7 45.34 -12.99 -39.76
CA ILE A 7 44.19 -13.58 -39.13
C ILE A 7 43.39 -12.42 -38.51
N LYS A 8 42.28 -12.06 -39.14
CA LYS A 8 41.31 -11.16 -38.51
C LYS A 8 40.62 -11.94 -37.41
N SER A 9 41.02 -11.70 -36.19
CA SER A 9 40.27 -12.18 -35.04
C SER A 9 38.93 -11.42 -35.00
N MET A 10 37.82 -12.12 -35.33
CA MET A 10 36.50 -11.59 -35.03
C MET A 10 36.35 -11.62 -33.52
N ALA A 11 36.41 -10.50 -32.87
CA ALA A 11 35.97 -10.36 -31.51
C ALA A 11 34.43 -10.52 -31.52
N MET A 12 33.97 -11.71 -31.14
CA MET A 12 32.57 -11.88 -30.77
C MET A 12 32.35 -11.10 -29.47
N SER A 13 31.82 -9.87 -29.61
CA SER A 13 31.26 -9.20 -28.46
C SER A 13 29.95 -9.91 -28.11
N VAL A 14 30.03 -10.76 -27.10
CA VAL A 14 28.83 -11.28 -26.45
C VAL A 14 28.23 -10.09 -25.70
N LEU A 15 27.24 -9.46 -26.29
CA LEU A 15 26.31 -8.59 -25.56
C LEU A 15 25.55 -9.48 -24.61
N ALA A 16 26.08 -9.62 -23.39
CA ALA A 16 25.30 -10.12 -22.30
C ALA A 16 24.26 -9.05 -22.01
N SER A 17 23.07 -9.16 -22.60
CA SER A 17 21.91 -8.45 -22.12
C SER A 17 21.69 -8.92 -20.69
N ALA A 18 22.11 -8.13 -19.73
CA ALA A 18 21.74 -8.31 -18.35
C ALA A 18 20.22 -8.14 -18.30
N LEU A 19 19.48 -9.26 -18.31
CA LEU A 19 18.11 -9.27 -17.87
C LEU A 19 18.13 -8.89 -16.40
N THR A 20 18.00 -7.58 -16.15
CA THR A 20 17.63 -7.11 -14.83
C THR A 20 16.24 -7.63 -14.58
N LEU A 21 16.14 -8.78 -13.90
CA LEU A 21 14.92 -9.21 -13.26
C LEU A 21 14.61 -8.17 -12.21
N THR A 22 13.91 -7.10 -12.60
CA THR A 22 13.18 -6.29 -11.65
C THR A 22 12.07 -7.18 -11.12
N SER A 23 12.34 -7.89 -10.01
CA SER A 23 11.28 -8.49 -9.23
C SER A 23 10.41 -7.32 -8.76
N ALA A 24 9.25 -7.16 -9.42
CA ALA A 24 8.22 -6.28 -8.93
C ALA A 24 7.75 -6.88 -7.60
N PHE A 25 8.24 -6.33 -6.48
CA PHE A 25 7.68 -6.65 -5.17
C PHE A 25 6.26 -6.09 -5.15
N ALA A 26 5.28 -6.97 -4.89
CA ALA A 26 3.93 -6.52 -4.60
C ALA A 26 4.00 -5.58 -3.39
N ALA A 27 3.28 -4.47 -3.44
CA ALA A 27 3.17 -3.55 -2.32
C ALA A 27 2.63 -4.30 -1.10
N GLU A 28 3.26 -4.08 0.05
CA GLU A 28 2.84 -4.65 1.33
C GLU A 28 2.12 -3.58 2.12
N TYR A 29 0.93 -3.92 2.61
CA TYR A 29 0.10 -3.04 3.42
C TYR A 29 -0.12 -3.63 4.81
N MET A 30 -0.14 -2.76 5.79
CA MET A 30 -0.44 -3.10 7.18
C MET A 30 -1.41 -2.08 7.75
N SER A 31 -2.08 -2.46 8.82
CA SER A 31 -3.03 -1.59 9.51
C SER A 31 -2.56 -1.32 10.93
N VAL A 32 -2.81 -0.12 11.42
CA VAL A 32 -2.53 0.26 12.81
C VAL A 32 -3.37 -0.62 13.74
N ALA A 33 -2.74 -1.22 14.75
CA ALA A 33 -3.35 -2.24 15.59
C ALA A 33 -4.28 -1.70 16.68
N LYS A 34 -4.11 -0.44 17.08
CA LYS A 34 -4.90 0.23 18.13
C LYS A 34 -4.91 1.74 17.95
N ASP A 35 -5.79 2.44 18.67
CA ASP A 35 -5.87 3.90 18.59
C ASP A 35 -4.65 4.60 19.20
N GLY A 36 -4.37 5.81 18.71
CA GLY A 36 -3.38 6.71 19.27
C GLY A 36 -1.92 6.32 19.03
N ILE A 37 -1.64 5.60 17.96
CA ILE A 37 -0.28 5.19 17.61
C ILE A 37 0.47 6.33 16.95
N ASN A 38 1.70 6.59 17.41
CA ASN A 38 2.55 7.64 16.88
C ASN A 38 3.26 7.20 15.59
N LEU A 39 3.11 8.01 14.55
CA LEU A 39 3.97 7.99 13.37
C LEU A 39 5.09 9.02 13.61
N ARG A 40 6.35 8.60 13.53
CA ARG A 40 7.50 9.42 13.89
C ARG A 40 8.38 9.75 12.68
N SER A 41 9.16 10.82 12.80
CA SER A 41 10.07 11.28 11.74
C SER A 41 11.31 10.39 11.57
N ALA A 42 11.65 9.57 12.55
CA ALA A 42 12.80 8.68 12.56
C ALA A 42 12.50 7.40 13.36
N PRO A 43 13.27 6.31 13.15
CA PRO A 43 13.00 5.02 13.78
C PRO A 43 13.50 4.94 15.22
N ASN A 44 13.03 5.84 16.09
CA ASN A 44 13.30 5.83 17.53
C ASN A 44 12.21 6.57 18.30
N THR A 45 12.11 6.28 19.60
CA THR A 45 11.07 6.83 20.46
C THR A 45 11.28 8.29 20.85
N ASN A 46 12.46 8.87 20.59
CA ASN A 46 12.77 10.27 20.82
C ASN A 46 12.50 11.17 19.61
N ALA A 47 12.21 10.56 18.45
CA ALA A 47 11.91 11.29 17.23
C ALA A 47 10.60 12.06 17.34
N GLU A 48 10.49 13.14 16.56
CA GLU A 48 9.28 13.94 16.45
C GLU A 48 8.08 13.07 16.06
N VAL A 49 6.94 13.27 16.74
CA VAL A 49 5.66 12.66 16.36
C VAL A 49 5.04 13.51 15.26
N LEU A 50 4.91 12.93 14.09
CA LEU A 50 4.30 13.59 12.93
C LEU A 50 2.77 13.54 13.01
N PHE A 51 2.23 12.37 13.33
CA PHE A 51 0.79 12.12 13.45
C PHE A 51 0.51 11.09 14.52
N GLN A 52 -0.68 11.14 15.08
CA GLN A 52 -1.28 10.05 15.84
C GLN A 52 -2.34 9.37 14.99
N LEU A 53 -2.24 8.07 14.83
CA LEU A 53 -3.05 7.29 13.91
C LEU A 53 -4.09 6.46 14.68
N PRO A 54 -5.34 6.39 14.17
CA PRO A 54 -6.38 5.55 14.75
C PRO A 54 -6.21 4.08 14.35
N VAL A 55 -6.89 3.20 15.08
CA VAL A 55 -6.96 1.77 14.75
C VAL A 55 -7.46 1.54 13.31
N GLY A 56 -6.82 0.61 12.63
CA GLY A 56 -7.17 0.25 11.25
C GLY A 56 -6.56 1.16 10.19
N TYR A 57 -5.91 2.26 10.56
CA TYR A 57 -5.31 3.18 9.60
C TYR A 57 -4.35 2.41 8.67
N PRO A 58 -4.62 2.36 7.36
CA PRO A 58 -3.80 1.57 6.44
C PRO A 58 -2.51 2.28 6.08
N LEU A 59 -1.43 1.51 6.00
CA LEU A 59 -0.09 1.99 5.69
C LEU A 59 0.57 1.07 4.67
N GLU A 60 1.27 1.64 3.72
CA GLU A 60 2.17 0.89 2.83
C GLU A 60 3.54 0.77 3.49
N VAL A 61 4.08 -0.43 3.53
CA VAL A 61 5.42 -0.69 4.07
C VAL A 61 6.46 -0.45 2.99
N LEU A 62 7.34 0.51 3.23
CA LEU A 62 8.40 0.88 2.29
C LEU A 62 9.76 0.25 2.65
N GLY A 63 9.94 -0.16 3.90
CA GLY A 63 11.18 -0.75 4.36
C GLY A 63 11.13 -1.06 5.85
N LYS A 64 12.20 -1.68 6.35
CA LYS A 64 12.34 -2.06 7.75
C LYS A 64 13.73 -1.68 8.26
N GLU A 65 13.77 -1.05 9.42
CA GLU A 65 14.99 -0.71 10.15
C GLU A 65 14.86 -1.21 11.60
N GLY A 66 15.50 -2.36 11.89
CA GLY A 66 15.36 -3.01 13.18
C GLY A 66 13.91 -3.40 13.48
N GLN A 67 13.34 -2.85 14.55
CA GLN A 67 11.94 -3.08 14.96
C GLN A 67 10.99 -1.99 14.45
N TRP A 68 11.46 -1.15 13.55
CA TRP A 68 10.70 -0.05 12.96
C TRP A 68 10.44 -0.29 11.49
N LEU A 69 9.22 0.10 11.04
CA LEU A 69 8.85 0.11 9.64
C LEU A 69 8.84 1.54 9.13
N LYS A 70 9.45 1.74 7.96
CA LYS A 70 9.22 2.94 7.16
C LYS A 70 7.94 2.74 6.38
N VAL A 71 7.02 3.68 6.50
CA VAL A 71 5.67 3.56 5.93
C VAL A 71 5.25 4.84 5.22
N SER A 72 4.25 4.70 4.35
CA SER A 72 3.57 5.82 3.69
C SER A 72 2.06 5.63 3.80
N ASP A 73 1.34 6.73 3.96
CA ASP A 73 -0.11 6.73 3.90
C ASP A 73 -0.61 7.04 2.47
N TYR A 74 -1.95 7.10 2.30
CA TYR A 74 -2.56 7.33 0.99
C TYR A 74 -2.32 8.76 0.44
N GLU A 75 -1.98 9.72 1.29
CA GLU A 75 -1.63 11.08 0.90
C GLU A 75 -0.14 11.24 0.58
N GLY A 76 0.65 10.16 0.72
CA GLY A 76 2.09 10.16 0.49
C GLY A 76 2.91 10.65 1.69
N ASP A 77 2.30 10.85 2.85
CA ASP A 77 3.00 11.18 4.08
C ASP A 77 3.78 9.98 4.58
N LYS A 78 5.07 10.17 4.82
CA LYS A 78 6.01 9.12 5.22
C LYS A 78 6.46 9.29 6.65
N GLY A 79 6.75 8.18 7.30
CA GLY A 79 7.29 8.18 8.64
C GLY A 79 7.65 6.77 9.09
N TYR A 80 7.91 6.65 10.39
CA TYR A 80 8.31 5.39 11.03
C TYR A 80 7.34 5.00 12.12
N ILE A 81 7.01 3.71 12.15
CA ILE A 81 6.13 3.11 13.15
C ILE A 81 6.76 1.82 13.66
N GLN A 82 6.58 1.52 14.96
CA GLN A 82 7.04 0.24 15.50
C GLN A 82 6.25 -0.91 14.88
N GLU A 83 6.95 -1.95 14.44
CA GLU A 83 6.35 -3.13 13.80
C GLU A 83 5.31 -3.82 14.70
N SER A 84 5.53 -3.84 16.01
CA SER A 84 4.60 -4.42 16.99
C SER A 84 3.25 -3.69 17.10
N LEU A 85 3.14 -2.48 16.54
CA LEU A 85 1.94 -1.64 16.62
C LEU A 85 1.09 -1.69 15.36
N VAL A 86 1.43 -2.54 14.42
CA VAL A 86 0.67 -2.79 13.18
C VAL A 86 0.38 -4.27 13.03
N ASN A 87 -0.62 -4.59 12.19
CA ASN A 87 -0.99 -5.96 11.87
C ASN A 87 -1.42 -6.07 10.39
N LYS A 88 -1.70 -7.29 9.96
CA LYS A 88 -2.11 -7.58 8.58
C LYS A 88 -3.62 -7.62 8.37
N SER A 89 -4.42 -7.22 9.34
CA SER A 89 -5.87 -7.10 9.18
C SER A 89 -6.18 -6.09 8.09
N PRO A 90 -6.85 -6.48 7.00
CA PRO A 90 -7.03 -5.60 5.87
C PRO A 90 -8.05 -4.50 6.17
N HIS A 91 -7.69 -3.27 5.87
CA HIS A 91 -8.53 -2.08 5.98
C HIS A 91 -8.40 -1.23 4.73
N VAL A 92 -9.38 -0.39 4.49
CA VAL A 92 -9.35 0.65 3.47
C VAL A 92 -9.75 1.98 4.09
N ILE A 93 -9.24 3.06 3.52
CA ILE A 93 -9.57 4.43 3.92
C ILE A 93 -10.19 5.16 2.73
N VAL A 94 -11.24 5.92 2.98
CA VAL A 94 -11.88 6.73 1.94
C VAL A 94 -10.95 7.88 1.57
N LYS A 95 -10.55 7.95 0.30
CA LYS A 95 -9.60 8.96 -0.20
C LYS A 95 -10.26 10.13 -0.93
N VAL A 96 -11.55 10.03 -1.21
CA VAL A 96 -12.37 11.08 -1.85
C VAL A 96 -13.20 11.80 -0.81
N LYS A 97 -13.73 12.99 -1.16
CA LYS A 97 -14.54 13.80 -0.24
C LYS A 97 -15.73 13.02 0.31
N GLU A 98 -16.42 12.28 -0.55
CA GLU A 98 -17.59 11.49 -0.21
C GLU A 98 -17.77 10.35 -1.20
N CYS A 99 -18.21 9.19 -0.72
CA CYS A 99 -18.53 8.04 -1.56
C CYS A 99 -19.81 7.35 -1.08
N LYS A 100 -20.49 6.71 -2.01
CA LYS A 100 -21.69 5.94 -1.73
C LYS A 100 -21.33 4.51 -1.33
N ILE A 101 -21.91 4.05 -0.25
CA ILE A 101 -21.86 2.64 0.18
C ILE A 101 -23.16 1.99 -0.24
N ARG A 102 -23.08 0.86 -0.95
CA ARG A 102 -24.25 0.20 -1.55
C ARG A 102 -24.50 -1.16 -0.93
N SER A 103 -25.73 -1.65 -1.07
CA SER A 103 -26.12 -2.96 -0.54
C SER A 103 -25.51 -4.15 -1.28
N GLY A 104 -25.01 -3.93 -2.49
CA GLY A 104 -24.38 -4.95 -3.33
C GLY A 104 -23.31 -4.36 -4.24
N PRO A 105 -22.56 -5.21 -4.98
CA PRO A 105 -21.40 -4.81 -5.78
C PRO A 105 -21.80 -4.26 -7.16
N SER A 106 -22.67 -3.28 -7.21
CA SER A 106 -23.13 -2.63 -8.44
C SER A 106 -23.66 -1.23 -8.20
N THR A 107 -23.53 -0.35 -9.19
CA THR A 107 -24.16 0.99 -9.18
C THR A 107 -25.69 0.93 -9.21
N ASN A 108 -26.28 -0.23 -9.57
CA ASN A 108 -27.73 -0.45 -9.56
C ASN A 108 -28.24 -0.86 -8.17
N ASP A 109 -27.35 -1.23 -7.26
CA ASP A 109 -27.74 -1.59 -5.91
C ASP A 109 -28.04 -0.34 -5.05
N GLN A 110 -28.92 -0.53 -4.08
CA GLN A 110 -29.38 0.54 -3.20
C GLN A 110 -28.21 1.15 -2.41
N VAL A 111 -28.20 2.47 -2.28
CA VAL A 111 -27.29 3.19 -1.38
C VAL A 111 -27.76 2.98 0.06
N VAL A 112 -26.90 2.40 0.90
CA VAL A 112 -27.19 2.14 2.31
C VAL A 112 -26.49 3.12 3.25
N GLY A 113 -25.57 3.92 2.74
CA GLY A 113 -24.85 4.93 3.51
C GLY A 113 -23.83 5.69 2.66
N ASN A 114 -23.12 6.59 3.32
CA ASN A 114 -22.05 7.38 2.72
C ASN A 114 -20.78 7.24 3.55
N GLY A 115 -19.63 7.17 2.87
CA GLY A 115 -18.32 7.32 3.48
C GLY A 115 -17.75 8.69 3.14
N VAL A 116 -17.25 9.39 4.14
CA VAL A 116 -16.52 10.64 3.94
C VAL A 116 -15.02 10.41 4.01
N LYS A 117 -14.26 11.39 3.49
CA LYS A 117 -12.79 11.31 3.50
C LYS A 117 -12.25 10.94 4.88
N ASP A 118 -11.25 10.08 4.89
CA ASP A 118 -10.55 9.56 6.07
C ASP A 118 -11.33 8.55 6.92
N VAL A 119 -12.54 8.19 6.55
CA VAL A 119 -13.24 7.08 7.20
C VAL A 119 -12.57 5.75 6.86
N ILE A 120 -12.33 4.93 7.87
CA ILE A 120 -11.68 3.64 7.78
C ILE A 120 -12.72 2.54 7.89
N PHE A 121 -12.64 1.58 6.97
CA PHE A 121 -13.46 0.38 6.96
C PHE A 121 -12.59 -0.87 7.04
N ALA A 122 -13.06 -1.90 7.74
CA ALA A 122 -12.53 -3.24 7.56
C ALA A 122 -12.84 -3.73 6.15
N LYS A 123 -11.82 -4.25 5.46
CA LYS A 123 -11.92 -4.75 4.09
C LYS A 123 -12.32 -6.23 4.11
N GLY A 124 -13.40 -6.55 3.45
CA GLY A 124 -13.86 -7.92 3.20
C GLY A 124 -13.53 -8.39 1.79
N GLU A 125 -14.41 -9.21 1.23
CA GLU A 125 -14.26 -9.75 -0.12
C GLU A 125 -14.28 -8.65 -1.19
N GLN A 126 -13.63 -8.94 -2.31
CA GLN A 126 -13.68 -8.11 -3.50
C GLN A 126 -14.34 -8.87 -4.64
N LYS A 127 -15.32 -8.24 -5.28
CA LYS A 127 -15.98 -8.74 -6.49
C LYS A 127 -15.80 -7.74 -7.62
N GLY A 128 -14.89 -8.05 -8.56
CA GLY A 128 -14.53 -7.13 -9.62
C GLY A 128 -13.97 -5.82 -9.06
N ASP A 129 -14.64 -4.71 -9.37
CA ASP A 129 -14.25 -3.37 -8.92
C ASP A 129 -14.85 -2.96 -7.58
N TRP A 130 -15.55 -3.87 -6.90
CA TRP A 130 -16.27 -3.58 -5.67
C TRP A 130 -15.69 -4.33 -4.49
N ILE A 131 -15.57 -3.62 -3.38
CA ILE A 131 -15.01 -4.12 -2.12
C ILE A 131 -16.11 -4.09 -1.06
N LYS A 132 -16.31 -5.22 -0.39
CA LYS A 132 -17.17 -5.27 0.79
C LYS A 132 -16.45 -4.62 1.96
N VAL A 133 -17.11 -3.67 2.61
CA VAL A 133 -16.57 -2.91 3.71
C VAL A 133 -17.47 -2.96 4.92
N THR A 134 -16.87 -2.97 6.10
CA THR A 134 -17.56 -3.04 7.38
C THR A 134 -17.05 -1.94 8.31
N HIS A 135 -18.01 -1.24 8.91
CA HIS A 135 -17.79 -0.26 9.97
C HIS A 135 -18.80 -0.58 11.09
N PRO A 136 -18.55 -0.24 12.36
CA PRO A 136 -19.50 -0.52 13.43
C PRO A 136 -20.94 -0.10 13.16
N SER A 137 -21.15 0.97 12.41
CA SER A 137 -22.49 1.49 12.08
C SER A 137 -22.99 1.16 10.67
N LEU A 138 -22.18 0.51 9.82
CA LEU A 138 -22.51 0.34 8.41
C LEU A 138 -21.73 -0.82 7.77
N THR A 139 -22.44 -1.67 7.03
CA THR A 139 -21.83 -2.70 6.17
C THR A 139 -22.38 -2.54 4.76
N GLY A 140 -21.53 -2.65 3.75
CA GLY A 140 -21.93 -2.54 2.36
C GLY A 140 -20.76 -2.69 1.41
N TRP A 141 -20.94 -2.16 0.20
CA TRP A 141 -19.98 -2.25 -0.89
C TRP A 141 -19.58 -0.87 -1.38
N VAL A 142 -18.28 -0.69 -1.64
CA VAL A 142 -17.72 0.55 -2.17
C VAL A 142 -16.88 0.24 -3.42
N HIS A 143 -16.88 1.17 -4.39
CA HIS A 143 -16.02 1.04 -5.55
C HIS A 143 -14.55 1.21 -5.15
N LYS A 144 -13.69 0.32 -5.66
CA LYS A 144 -12.25 0.28 -5.30
C LYS A 144 -11.51 1.60 -5.54
N ASP A 145 -11.93 2.39 -6.55
CA ASP A 145 -11.26 3.65 -6.90
C ASP A 145 -11.51 4.78 -5.92
N LEU A 146 -12.43 4.59 -4.97
CA LEU A 146 -12.82 5.60 -3.96
C LEU A 146 -12.09 5.42 -2.63
N VAL A 147 -11.37 4.33 -2.47
CA VAL A 147 -10.68 3.93 -1.25
C VAL A 147 -9.24 3.53 -1.53
N TRP A 148 -8.45 3.44 -0.48
CA TRP A 148 -7.05 3.02 -0.52
C TRP A 148 -6.74 2.09 0.67
N PRO A 149 -5.91 1.11 0.56
CA PRO A 149 -5.31 0.56 -0.68
C PRO A 149 -6.24 -0.28 -1.55
#